data_a6daff5afed94fd0b2c1499e62e620fe
#
_entry.id   a6daff5afed94fd0b2c1499e62e620fe
#
_cell.length_a   1.000
_cell.length_b   1.000
_cell.length_c   1.000
_cell.angle_alpha   90.00
_cell.angle_beta   90.00
_cell.angle_gamma   90.00
#
_symmetry.space_group_name_H-M   'P 1'
#
loop_
_entity.id
_entity.type
_entity.pdbx_description
1 polymer ?
#
loop_
_entity_poly.entity_id
_entity_poly.type
_entity_poly.pdbx_seq_one_letter_code
_entity_poly.pdbx_strand_id
1 'polypeptide(L)'
;MAPVGPRKPADGYAVNQKRIRRLMRLMRLMPIYQKPDTSRPAKGHKTYPYLLGGLRIDRPNQVWCADITYLPMRKGFLYLVAIMDWFTRKVLAWRISNTLEADFCVEALNEAIHKFGPPEIMNTDQGSQFTSFAWTDRLKRVGTRISMDGKGRCLDNIFIERLWRSLKYECVYLHAWETGSQAKAGIGRWITFYNHHRPHTAHGGQPPAVVYFNTIETDQQVQAVA
;
A
#
# COMPACT_ATOMS: atom_id res chain seq x y z
N MET A 1 -5.96 -14.51 -21.55
CA MET A 1 -6.67 -13.46 -22.29
C MET A 1 -6.40 -13.65 -23.78
N ALA A 2 -7.42 -13.98 -24.56
CA ALA A 2 -7.27 -14.16 -26.01
C ALA A 2 -6.93 -12.82 -26.69
N PRO A 3 -6.10 -12.80 -27.75
CA PRO A 3 -5.79 -11.58 -28.48
C PRO A 3 -7.06 -11.04 -29.13
N VAL A 4 -7.39 -9.80 -28.82
CA VAL A 4 -8.49 -9.08 -29.48
C VAL A 4 -8.08 -8.90 -30.95
N GLY A 5 -8.72 -9.66 -31.82
CA GLY A 5 -8.55 -9.53 -33.26
C GLY A 5 -8.91 -8.12 -33.77
N PRO A 6 -8.48 -7.75 -34.99
CA PRO A 6 -8.70 -6.41 -35.51
C PRO A 6 -10.22 -6.14 -35.62
N ARG A 7 -10.70 -5.11 -34.88
CA ARG A 7 -12.08 -4.62 -35.03
C ARG A 7 -12.27 -4.11 -36.45
N LYS A 8 -13.36 -4.53 -37.12
CA LYS A 8 -13.77 -3.97 -38.40
C LYS A 8 -14.02 -2.46 -38.21
N PRO A 9 -13.50 -1.60 -39.09
CA PRO A 9 -13.78 -0.17 -39.02
C PRO A 9 -15.28 0.10 -39.24
N ALA A 10 -15.85 1.01 -38.44
CA ALA A 10 -17.27 1.35 -38.47
C ALA A 10 -17.73 1.91 -39.83
N ASP A 11 -16.80 2.43 -40.68
CA ASP A 11 -17.10 3.12 -41.93
C ASP A 11 -16.59 2.40 -43.19
N GLY A 12 -16.31 1.09 -43.10
CA GLY A 12 -15.99 0.28 -44.30
C GLY A 12 -14.57 0.46 -44.89
N TYR A 13 -13.74 1.31 -44.35
CA TYR A 13 -12.38 1.52 -44.84
C TYR A 13 -11.39 0.48 -44.30
N ALA A 14 -10.74 -0.30 -45.17
CA ALA A 14 -9.65 -1.20 -44.81
C ALA A 14 -8.36 -0.40 -44.63
N VAL A 15 -7.99 -0.09 -43.37
CA VAL A 15 -6.76 0.65 -43.08
C VAL A 15 -5.77 -0.18 -42.31
N ASN A 16 -4.50 -0.14 -42.76
CA ASN A 16 -3.42 -0.83 -42.07
C ASN A 16 -3.05 -0.08 -40.78
N GLN A 17 -2.95 -0.80 -39.68
CA GLN A 17 -2.59 -0.28 -38.36
C GLN A 17 -1.27 0.52 -38.36
N LYS A 18 -0.28 0.11 -39.19
CA LYS A 18 0.98 0.85 -39.37
C LYS A 18 0.75 2.24 -39.95
N ARG A 19 -0.18 2.39 -40.91
CA ARG A 19 -0.53 3.67 -41.51
C ARG A 19 -1.22 4.58 -40.50
N ILE A 20 -2.16 4.06 -39.69
CA ILE A 20 -2.83 4.83 -38.66
C ILE A 20 -1.81 5.33 -37.63
N ARG A 21 -0.94 4.47 -37.11
CA ARG A 21 0.11 4.87 -36.14
C ARG A 21 1.03 5.96 -36.73
N ARG A 22 1.40 5.87 -38.00
CA ARG A 22 2.20 6.90 -38.68
C ARG A 22 1.47 8.24 -38.73
N LEU A 23 0.20 8.24 -39.13
CA LEU A 23 -0.63 9.46 -39.24
C LEU A 23 -0.85 10.09 -37.87
N MET A 24 -1.17 9.30 -36.85
CA MET A 24 -1.29 9.79 -35.46
C MET A 24 0.00 10.47 -34.97
N ARG A 25 1.17 9.87 -35.29
CA ARG A 25 2.47 10.47 -34.94
C ARG A 25 2.71 11.81 -35.65
N LEU A 26 2.36 11.92 -36.95
CA LEU A 26 2.46 13.17 -37.70
C LEU A 26 1.52 14.25 -37.16
N MET A 27 0.33 13.88 -36.73
CA MET A 27 -0.65 14.78 -36.10
C MET A 27 -0.34 15.08 -34.63
N ARG A 28 0.76 14.53 -34.05
CA ARG A 28 1.12 14.58 -32.63
C ARG A 28 0.01 14.06 -31.70
N LEU A 29 -0.87 13.22 -32.23
CA LEU A 29 -1.87 12.53 -31.43
C LEU A 29 -1.22 11.28 -30.81
N MET A 30 -0.95 11.34 -29.53
CA MET A 30 -0.48 10.17 -28.77
C MET A 30 -1.68 9.62 -27.99
N PRO A 31 -2.06 8.34 -28.18
CA PRO A 31 -3.03 7.73 -27.27
C PRO A 31 -2.47 7.80 -25.84
N ILE A 32 -3.33 8.10 -24.88
CA ILE A 32 -3.01 7.93 -23.46
C ILE A 32 -2.88 6.42 -23.25
N TYR A 33 -1.66 5.96 -23.33
CA TYR A 33 -1.30 4.55 -23.28
C TYR A 33 -0.43 4.35 -22.05
N GLN A 34 -0.92 3.55 -21.14
CA GLN A 34 -0.12 3.09 -20.03
C GLN A 34 1.03 2.26 -20.62
N LYS A 35 2.26 2.80 -20.57
CA LYS A 35 3.44 2.06 -21.01
C LYS A 35 3.50 0.77 -20.21
N PRO A 36 3.71 -0.40 -20.86
CA PRO A 36 3.89 -1.63 -20.12
C PRO A 36 5.12 -1.48 -19.23
N ASP A 37 4.86 -1.70 -17.96
CA ASP A 37 5.79 -2.03 -16.89
C ASP A 37 7.23 -1.47 -17.00
N THR A 38 7.41 -0.26 -16.49
CA THR A 38 8.75 0.34 -16.34
C THR A 38 9.44 -0.07 -15.03
N SER A 39 8.77 -0.83 -14.18
CA SER A 39 9.31 -1.35 -12.92
C SER A 39 10.07 -2.66 -13.18
N ARG A 40 11.19 -2.57 -13.91
CA ARG A 40 12.16 -3.68 -13.90
C ARG A 40 12.86 -3.63 -12.54
N PRO A 41 12.85 -4.73 -11.74
CA PRO A 41 13.64 -4.80 -10.52
C PRO A 41 15.09 -4.44 -10.85
N ALA A 42 15.71 -3.54 -10.11
CA ALA A 42 17.12 -3.27 -10.26
C ALA A 42 17.90 -4.57 -10.02
N LYS A 43 18.94 -4.82 -10.82
CA LYS A 43 19.81 -6.00 -10.63
C LYS A 43 20.36 -5.98 -9.21
N GLY A 44 20.04 -7.02 -8.41
CA GLY A 44 20.50 -7.15 -7.03
C GLY A 44 19.42 -6.97 -5.95
N HIS A 45 18.18 -6.59 -6.30
CA HIS A 45 17.09 -6.57 -5.31
C HIS A 45 16.69 -8.00 -4.93
N LYS A 46 16.84 -8.31 -3.65
CA LYS A 46 16.50 -9.63 -3.10
C LYS A 46 15.01 -9.68 -2.82
N THR A 47 14.30 -10.61 -3.45
CA THR A 47 12.92 -10.96 -3.10
C THR A 47 12.89 -11.99 -1.97
N TYR A 48 11.83 -11.97 -1.17
CA TYR A 48 11.63 -12.86 -0.04
C TYR A 48 10.41 -13.75 -0.27
N PRO A 49 10.36 -14.96 0.33
CA PRO A 49 9.22 -15.86 0.18
C PRO A 49 7.98 -15.29 0.86
N TYR A 50 6.80 -15.70 0.39
CA TYR A 50 5.54 -15.43 1.05
C TYR A 50 5.38 -16.33 2.28
N LEU A 51 5.20 -15.75 3.46
CA LEU A 51 5.17 -16.46 4.73
C LEU A 51 3.78 -16.59 5.35
N LEU A 52 2.75 -15.97 4.76
CA LEU A 52 1.41 -15.92 5.36
C LEU A 52 0.48 -17.06 4.90
N GLY A 53 0.92 -17.92 3.96
CA GLY A 53 0.14 -19.04 3.46
C GLY A 53 -0.18 -20.05 4.58
N GLY A 54 -1.47 -20.18 4.95
CA GLY A 54 -1.91 -21.07 6.03
C GLY A 54 -1.60 -20.58 7.45
N LEU A 55 -1.00 -19.41 7.61
CA LEU A 55 -0.73 -18.83 8.93
C LEU A 55 -2.03 -18.28 9.53
N ARG A 56 -2.39 -18.75 10.73
CA ARG A 56 -3.43 -18.10 11.52
C ARG A 56 -2.85 -16.87 12.20
N ILE A 57 -3.47 -15.72 11.91
CA ILE A 57 -3.08 -14.42 12.49
C ILE A 57 -4.14 -14.09 13.53
N ASP A 58 -3.79 -14.13 14.80
CA ASP A 58 -4.71 -14.07 15.93
C ASP A 58 -4.33 -13.05 17.01
N ARG A 59 -3.25 -12.31 16.84
CA ARG A 59 -2.81 -11.28 17.79
C ARG A 59 -2.19 -10.06 17.11
N PRO A 60 -2.20 -8.89 17.79
CA PRO A 60 -1.47 -7.70 17.35
C PRO A 60 0.03 -7.96 17.22
N ASN A 61 0.69 -7.24 16.34
CA ASN A 61 2.14 -7.30 16.08
C ASN A 61 2.67 -8.65 15.56
N GLN A 62 1.80 -9.63 15.31
CA GLN A 62 2.20 -10.88 14.65
C GLN A 62 2.57 -10.62 13.18
N VAL A 63 1.74 -9.89 12.46
CA VAL A 63 1.99 -9.50 11.08
C VAL A 63 1.64 -8.03 10.89
N TRP A 64 2.57 -7.28 10.32
CA TRP A 64 2.29 -5.96 9.76
C TRP A 64 2.31 -6.02 8.25
N CYS A 65 1.53 -5.17 7.61
CA CYS A 65 1.60 -4.96 6.16
C CYS A 65 1.90 -3.50 5.84
N ALA A 66 2.61 -3.27 4.74
CA ALA A 66 2.87 -1.94 4.23
C ALA A 66 2.63 -1.88 2.72
N ASP A 67 2.16 -0.73 2.26
CA ASP A 67 1.94 -0.44 0.84
C ASP A 67 1.98 1.06 0.58
N ILE A 68 2.14 1.43 -0.69
CA ILE A 68 2.20 2.82 -1.15
C ILE A 68 1.02 3.08 -2.08
N THR A 69 0.34 4.21 -1.87
CA THR A 69 -0.70 4.68 -2.78
C THR A 69 -0.45 6.11 -3.26
N TYR A 70 -1.08 6.46 -4.38
CA TYR A 70 -1.07 7.81 -4.92
C TYR A 70 -2.21 8.65 -4.34
N LEU A 71 -1.90 9.88 -3.99
CA LEU A 71 -2.83 10.91 -3.55
C LEU A 71 -2.96 11.95 -4.66
N PRO A 72 -4.07 11.99 -5.41
CA PRO A 72 -4.29 13.05 -6.39
C PRO A 72 -4.40 14.40 -5.69
N MET A 73 -3.72 15.39 -6.25
CA MET A 73 -3.75 16.77 -5.82
C MET A 73 -4.38 17.62 -6.92
N ARG A 74 -4.74 18.87 -6.64
CA ARG A 74 -5.21 19.79 -7.69
C ARG A 74 -4.17 19.95 -8.81
N LYS A 75 -2.90 19.90 -8.49
CA LYS A 75 -1.78 19.86 -9.45
C LYS A 75 -0.85 18.71 -9.07
N GLY A 76 -0.79 17.68 -9.93
CA GLY A 76 0.07 16.53 -9.70
C GLY A 76 -0.48 15.54 -8.67
N PHE A 77 0.41 14.90 -7.94
CA PHE A 77 0.08 13.90 -6.92
C PHE A 77 1.20 13.79 -5.87
N LEU A 78 0.88 13.18 -4.75
CA LEU A 78 1.83 12.78 -3.71
C LEU A 78 1.76 11.26 -3.52
N TYR A 79 2.77 10.71 -2.87
CA TYR A 79 2.82 9.33 -2.43
C TYR A 79 2.47 9.25 -0.95
N LEU A 80 1.72 8.25 -0.58
CA LEU A 80 1.40 7.92 0.81
C LEU A 80 1.81 6.48 1.08
N VAL A 81 2.69 6.26 2.05
CA VAL A 81 2.92 4.94 2.63
C VAL A 81 2.16 4.82 3.93
N ALA A 82 1.61 3.64 4.20
CA ALA A 82 1.09 3.30 5.52
C ALA A 82 1.59 1.92 5.95
N ILE A 83 1.74 1.76 7.26
CA ILE A 83 2.03 0.50 7.94
C ILE A 83 0.82 0.17 8.80
N MET A 84 0.28 -1.03 8.63
CA MET A 84 -0.94 -1.47 9.28
C MET A 84 -0.69 -2.79 10.02
N ASP A 85 -1.20 -2.92 11.22
CA ASP A 85 -1.32 -4.20 11.90
C ASP A 85 -2.37 -5.08 11.22
N TRP A 86 -1.98 -6.28 10.85
CA TRP A 86 -2.83 -7.19 10.08
C TRP A 86 -4.04 -7.69 10.86
N PHE A 87 -3.87 -7.99 12.15
CA PHE A 87 -4.94 -8.51 12.98
C PHE A 87 -6.00 -7.46 13.27
N THR A 88 -5.59 -6.31 13.78
CA THR A 88 -6.50 -5.25 14.25
C THR A 88 -6.92 -4.26 13.17
N ARG A 89 -6.24 -4.21 12.03
CA ARG A 89 -6.41 -3.21 10.96
C ARG A 89 -5.98 -1.80 11.36
N LYS A 90 -5.33 -1.62 12.52
CA LYS A 90 -4.85 -0.32 12.98
C LYS A 90 -3.72 0.18 12.10
N VAL A 91 -3.84 1.42 11.62
CA VAL A 91 -2.72 2.12 10.97
C VAL A 91 -1.75 2.56 12.07
N LEU A 92 -0.54 2.00 12.04
CA LEU A 92 0.49 2.22 13.05
C LEU A 92 1.32 3.46 12.76
N ALA A 93 1.71 3.62 11.50
CA ALA A 93 2.45 4.78 11.00
C ALA A 93 2.12 5.06 9.53
N TRP A 94 2.35 6.29 9.10
CA TRP A 94 2.17 6.71 7.72
C TRP A 94 3.05 7.92 7.40
N ARG A 95 3.42 8.09 6.12
CA ARG A 95 4.19 9.24 5.61
C ARG A 95 3.70 9.63 4.24
N ILE A 96 3.83 10.93 3.94
CA ILE A 96 3.60 11.49 2.61
C ILE A 96 4.92 11.97 2.05
N SER A 97 5.15 11.72 0.75
CA SER A 97 6.30 12.19 0.01
C SER A 97 5.90 12.71 -1.37
N ASN A 98 6.69 13.60 -1.93
CA ASN A 98 6.62 14.01 -3.33
C ASN A 98 7.55 13.19 -4.24
N THR A 99 8.42 12.35 -3.66
CA THR A 99 9.29 11.41 -4.36
C THR A 99 8.96 9.96 -3.97
N LEU A 100 9.23 9.03 -4.88
CA LEU A 100 9.00 7.59 -4.66
C LEU A 100 10.31 6.89 -4.24
N GLU A 101 11.08 7.50 -3.36
CA GLU A 101 12.29 6.94 -2.78
C GLU A 101 11.96 6.05 -1.58
N ALA A 102 12.92 5.23 -1.12
CA ALA A 102 12.68 4.32 0.00
C ALA A 102 12.62 5.03 1.36
N ASP A 103 13.19 6.22 1.47
CA ASP A 103 13.44 6.90 2.76
C ASP A 103 12.15 7.17 3.55
N PHE A 104 11.09 7.68 2.90
CA PHE A 104 9.83 7.93 3.61
C PHE A 104 9.14 6.65 4.10
N CYS A 105 9.40 5.50 3.43
CA CYS A 105 8.94 4.19 3.90
C CYS A 105 9.71 3.75 5.14
N VAL A 106 11.04 3.93 5.14
CA VAL A 106 11.91 3.61 6.27
C VAL A 106 11.61 4.49 7.48
N GLU A 107 11.30 5.79 7.27
CA GLU A 107 10.86 6.68 8.34
C GLU A 107 9.54 6.21 8.97
N ALA A 108 8.56 5.80 8.16
CA ALA A 108 7.32 5.23 8.66
C ALA A 108 7.56 3.94 9.45
N LEU A 109 8.47 3.07 8.96
CA LEU A 109 8.85 1.84 9.65
C LEU A 109 9.51 2.13 11.01
N ASN A 110 10.44 3.06 11.06
CA ASN A 110 11.12 3.46 12.29
C ASN A 110 10.13 4.00 13.32
N GLU A 111 9.18 4.84 12.89
CA GLU A 111 8.15 5.35 13.79
C GLU A 111 7.26 4.22 14.32
N ALA A 112 6.81 3.30 13.47
CA ALA A 112 5.99 2.17 13.88
C ALA A 112 6.73 1.29 14.91
N ILE A 113 7.98 0.91 14.62
CA ILE A 113 8.81 0.08 15.51
C ILE A 113 9.07 0.80 16.85
N HIS A 114 9.34 2.11 16.82
CA HIS A 114 9.59 2.88 18.06
C HIS A 114 8.35 2.92 18.97
N LYS A 115 7.15 3.05 18.39
CA LYS A 115 5.91 3.18 19.16
C LYS A 115 5.31 1.86 19.62
N PHE A 116 5.46 0.79 18.82
CA PHE A 116 4.71 -0.45 19.01
C PHE A 116 5.59 -1.71 19.14
N GLY A 117 6.91 -1.56 19.10
CA GLY A 117 7.83 -2.68 18.96
C GLY A 117 7.87 -3.26 17.55
N PRO A 118 8.78 -4.18 17.23
CA PRO A 118 8.87 -4.82 15.93
C PRO A 118 7.80 -5.91 15.78
N PRO A 119 7.25 -6.13 14.56
CA PRO A 119 6.38 -7.26 14.28
C PRO A 119 7.20 -8.55 14.11
N GLU A 120 6.56 -9.70 14.21
CA GLU A 120 7.20 -10.97 13.87
C GLU A 120 7.42 -11.11 12.36
N ILE A 121 6.45 -10.64 11.55
CA ILE A 121 6.49 -10.68 10.09
C ILE A 121 6.08 -9.31 9.53
N MET A 122 6.85 -8.80 8.57
CA MET A 122 6.46 -7.67 7.72
C MET A 122 6.12 -8.19 6.32
N ASN A 123 4.88 -7.95 5.87
CA ASN A 123 4.42 -8.32 4.55
C ASN A 123 4.30 -7.10 3.64
N THR A 124 4.87 -7.18 2.43
CA THR A 124 4.83 -6.11 1.43
C THR A 124 4.72 -6.70 0.02
N ASP A 125 4.46 -5.86 -0.96
CA ASP A 125 4.70 -6.22 -2.34
C ASP A 125 6.20 -6.26 -2.67
N GLN A 126 6.54 -6.56 -3.94
CA GLN A 126 7.91 -6.58 -4.44
C GLN A 126 8.35 -5.21 -5.02
N GLY A 127 7.76 -4.11 -4.55
CA GLY A 127 8.12 -2.76 -4.97
C GLY A 127 9.57 -2.42 -4.66
N SER A 128 10.18 -1.54 -5.47
CA SER A 128 11.58 -1.15 -5.31
C SER A 128 11.90 -0.55 -3.95
N GLN A 129 10.93 0.11 -3.31
CA GLN A 129 11.06 0.69 -1.98
C GLN A 129 11.20 -0.40 -0.91
N PHE A 130 10.38 -1.45 -0.99
CA PHE A 130 10.35 -2.55 -0.03
C PHE A 130 11.42 -3.62 -0.27
N THR A 131 11.99 -3.67 -1.49
CA THR A 131 13.15 -4.51 -1.80
C THR A 131 14.48 -3.78 -1.60
N SER A 132 14.47 -2.50 -1.23
CA SER A 132 15.66 -1.69 -0.98
C SER A 132 16.48 -2.24 0.19
N PHE A 133 17.80 -2.01 0.14
CA PHE A 133 18.69 -2.40 1.24
C PHE A 133 18.29 -1.72 2.56
N ALA A 134 17.95 -0.42 2.52
CA ALA A 134 17.59 0.34 3.72
C ALA A 134 16.36 -0.26 4.44
N TRP A 135 15.31 -0.64 3.70
CA TRP A 135 14.13 -1.28 4.25
C TRP A 135 14.41 -2.68 4.79
N THR A 136 15.04 -3.53 4.00
CA THR A 136 15.26 -4.93 4.37
C THR A 136 16.30 -5.09 5.49
N ASP A 137 17.35 -4.26 5.51
CA ASP A 137 18.35 -4.24 6.58
C ASP A 137 17.72 -3.78 7.90
N ARG A 138 16.85 -2.74 7.87
CA ARG A 138 16.16 -2.27 9.06
C ARG A 138 15.30 -3.35 9.71
N LEU A 139 14.55 -4.12 8.92
CA LEU A 139 13.74 -5.23 9.42
C LEU A 139 14.61 -6.35 10.02
N LYS A 140 15.71 -6.71 9.35
CA LYS A 140 16.64 -7.72 9.85
C LYS A 140 17.27 -7.36 11.19
N ARG A 141 17.66 -6.08 11.35
CA ARG A 141 18.27 -5.59 12.63
C ARG A 141 17.33 -5.71 13.82
N VAL A 142 16.02 -5.73 13.61
CA VAL A 142 15.04 -5.91 14.69
C VAL A 142 14.48 -7.33 14.76
N GLY A 143 15.05 -8.28 14.00
CA GLY A 143 14.62 -9.68 14.01
C GLY A 143 13.30 -9.96 13.29
N THR A 144 12.73 -9.00 12.55
CA THR A 144 11.49 -9.19 11.82
C THR A 144 11.71 -10.04 10.57
N ARG A 145 10.88 -11.06 10.38
CA ARG A 145 10.86 -11.87 9.15
C ARG A 145 10.20 -11.09 8.02
N ILE A 146 10.78 -11.16 6.82
CA ILE A 146 10.27 -10.46 5.65
C ILE A 146 9.46 -11.43 4.80
N SER A 147 8.22 -11.05 4.50
CA SER A 147 7.32 -11.73 3.58
C SER A 147 7.02 -10.82 2.40
N MET A 148 7.01 -11.37 1.19
CA MET A 148 6.65 -10.62 0.00
C MET A 148 5.60 -11.36 -0.81
N ASP A 149 4.59 -10.62 -1.27
CA ASP A 149 3.53 -11.15 -2.10
C ASP A 149 4.09 -11.68 -3.43
N GLY A 150 3.58 -12.81 -3.88
CA GLY A 150 3.93 -13.37 -5.19
C GLY A 150 3.36 -12.54 -6.33
N LYS A 151 4.04 -12.52 -7.48
CA LYS A 151 3.50 -11.88 -8.70
C LYS A 151 2.12 -12.45 -9.04
N GLY A 152 1.11 -11.59 -9.09
CA GLY A 152 -0.26 -11.95 -9.51
C GLY A 152 -1.20 -12.45 -8.39
N ARG A 153 -0.81 -12.38 -7.12
CA ARG A 153 -1.67 -12.73 -5.97
C ARG A 153 -2.22 -11.46 -5.32
N CYS A 154 -3.31 -10.93 -5.87
CA CYS A 154 -3.98 -9.73 -5.36
C CYS A 154 -4.61 -9.89 -3.95
N LEU A 155 -4.69 -11.11 -3.41
CA LEU A 155 -5.33 -11.37 -2.13
C LEU A 155 -4.38 -11.20 -0.93
N ASP A 156 -3.09 -11.14 -1.19
CA ASP A 156 -2.07 -11.20 -0.16
C ASP A 156 -1.88 -9.86 0.58
N ASN A 157 -2.51 -8.75 0.13
CA ASN A 157 -2.46 -7.45 0.78
C ASN A 157 -3.84 -6.75 0.88
N ILE A 158 -4.91 -7.56 0.89
CA ILE A 158 -6.31 -7.11 0.79
C ILE A 158 -6.71 -6.05 1.85
N PHE A 159 -6.10 -6.06 3.02
CA PHE A 159 -6.51 -5.17 4.10
C PHE A 159 -6.01 -3.74 3.89
N ILE A 160 -4.78 -3.58 3.42
CA ILE A 160 -4.25 -2.25 3.12
C ILE A 160 -4.87 -1.70 1.82
N GLU A 161 -5.21 -2.57 0.86
CA GLU A 161 -5.99 -2.17 -0.32
C GLU A 161 -7.39 -1.64 0.07
N ARG A 162 -8.04 -2.28 1.05
CA ARG A 162 -9.32 -1.78 1.62
C ARG A 162 -9.14 -0.45 2.35
N LEU A 163 -8.02 -0.26 3.07
CA LEU A 163 -7.67 1.02 3.67
C LEU A 163 -7.61 2.10 2.59
N TRP A 164 -6.89 1.85 1.49
CA TRP A 164 -6.79 2.80 0.38
C TRP A 164 -8.12 3.14 -0.23
N ARG A 165 -8.97 2.14 -0.43
CA ARG A 165 -10.33 2.37 -0.92
C ARG A 165 -11.11 3.28 0.01
N SER A 166 -11.16 2.98 1.30
CA SER A 166 -11.85 3.79 2.29
C SER A 166 -11.29 5.21 2.34
N LEU A 167 -9.97 5.37 2.45
CA LEU A 167 -9.31 6.68 2.45
C LEU A 167 -9.66 7.50 1.21
N LYS A 168 -9.60 6.90 0.02
CA LYS A 168 -9.87 7.61 -1.23
C LYS A 168 -11.31 8.08 -1.33
N TYR A 169 -12.27 7.23 -1.02
CA TYR A 169 -13.70 7.58 -1.13
C TYR A 169 -14.21 8.43 0.03
N GLU A 170 -13.70 8.23 1.24
CA GLU A 170 -14.17 8.94 2.42
C GLU A 170 -13.43 10.27 2.68
N CYS A 171 -12.24 10.46 2.05
CA CYS A 171 -11.42 11.65 2.29
C CYS A 171 -10.84 12.25 1.01
N VAL A 172 -10.02 11.51 0.25
CA VAL A 172 -9.20 12.10 -0.81
C VAL A 172 -10.04 12.69 -1.93
N TYR A 173 -11.04 11.96 -2.44
CA TYR A 173 -11.88 12.41 -3.55
C TYR A 173 -12.89 13.50 -3.17
N LEU A 174 -13.06 13.74 -1.87
CA LEU A 174 -13.91 14.82 -1.35
C LEU A 174 -13.15 16.15 -1.20
N HIS A 175 -11.83 16.13 -1.41
CA HIS A 175 -10.97 17.29 -1.22
C HIS A 175 -10.08 17.54 -2.45
N ALA A 176 -9.95 18.80 -2.84
CA ALA A 176 -9.04 19.25 -3.90
C ALA A 176 -7.85 19.97 -3.27
N TRP A 177 -7.01 19.26 -2.55
CA TRP A 177 -5.86 19.85 -1.86
C TRP A 177 -4.88 20.50 -2.84
N GLU A 178 -4.45 21.69 -2.51
CA GLU A 178 -3.50 22.48 -3.29
C GLU A 178 -2.06 22.29 -2.81
N THR A 179 -1.88 22.01 -1.53
CA THR A 179 -0.57 21.86 -0.91
C THR A 179 -0.39 20.53 -0.18
N GLY A 180 0.84 20.04 -0.10
CA GLY A 180 1.17 18.84 0.66
C GLY A 180 0.84 18.95 2.16
N SER A 181 0.93 20.17 2.72
CA SER A 181 0.54 20.44 4.11
C SER A 181 -0.96 20.24 4.33
N GLN A 182 -1.82 20.72 3.43
CA GLN A 182 -3.26 20.49 3.48
C GLN A 182 -3.59 18.99 3.38
N ALA A 183 -2.95 18.28 2.43
CA ALA A 183 -3.11 16.84 2.28
C ALA A 183 -2.70 16.10 3.56
N LYS A 184 -1.53 16.43 4.13
CA LYS A 184 -1.03 15.83 5.37
C LYS A 184 -2.01 16.03 6.53
N ALA A 185 -2.52 17.24 6.72
CA ALA A 185 -3.49 17.55 7.75
C ALA A 185 -4.83 16.80 7.55
N GLY A 186 -5.35 16.77 6.32
CA GLY A 186 -6.59 16.06 5.97
C GLY A 186 -6.48 14.55 6.21
N ILE A 187 -5.42 13.94 5.72
CA ILE A 187 -5.15 12.50 5.90
C ILE A 187 -4.92 12.17 7.37
N GLY A 188 -4.19 12.99 8.11
CA GLY A 188 -3.96 12.80 9.54
C GLY A 188 -5.26 12.74 10.34
N ARG A 189 -6.19 13.69 10.10
CA ARG A 189 -7.53 13.67 10.71
C ARG A 189 -8.31 12.41 10.35
N TRP A 190 -8.27 12.00 9.06
CA TRP A 190 -8.99 10.82 8.62
C TRP A 190 -8.39 9.53 9.23
N ILE A 191 -7.07 9.38 9.29
CA ILE A 191 -6.43 8.21 9.92
C ILE A 191 -6.72 8.16 11.43
N THR A 192 -6.77 9.31 12.10
CA THR A 192 -7.21 9.38 13.51
C THR A 192 -8.65 8.88 13.65
N PHE A 193 -9.56 9.37 12.80
CA PHE A 193 -10.93 8.89 12.76
C PHE A 193 -11.01 7.38 12.46
N TYR A 194 -10.28 6.90 11.46
CA TYR A 194 -10.21 5.50 11.08
C TYR A 194 -9.78 4.61 12.25
N ASN A 195 -8.73 4.98 12.95
CA ASN A 195 -8.20 4.21 14.06
C ASN A 195 -9.08 4.23 15.31
N HIS A 196 -9.67 5.38 15.66
CA HIS A 196 -10.29 5.58 16.97
C HIS A 196 -11.81 5.64 16.96
N HIS A 197 -12.43 5.89 15.80
CA HIS A 197 -13.88 6.13 15.74
C HIS A 197 -14.59 5.33 14.66
N ARG A 198 -13.90 4.93 13.58
CA ARG A 198 -14.53 4.22 12.47
C ARG A 198 -14.89 2.79 12.87
N PRO A 199 -16.18 2.38 12.82
CA PRO A 199 -16.59 1.02 13.14
C PRO A 199 -16.04 0.01 12.11
N HIS A 200 -15.57 -1.15 12.58
CA HIS A 200 -15.10 -2.25 11.74
C HIS A 200 -15.92 -3.51 11.97
N THR A 201 -16.58 -4.00 10.92
CA THR A 201 -17.41 -5.22 10.99
C THR A 201 -16.63 -6.46 11.41
N ALA A 202 -15.35 -6.56 11.02
CA ALA A 202 -14.46 -7.64 11.42
C ALA A 202 -14.20 -7.70 12.94
N HIS A 203 -14.52 -6.63 13.65
CA HIS A 203 -14.28 -6.48 15.09
C HIS A 203 -15.58 -6.18 15.86
N GLY A 204 -16.72 -6.65 15.35
CA GLY A 204 -18.01 -6.41 16.00
C GLY A 204 -18.38 -4.92 16.11
N GLY A 205 -17.89 -4.09 15.18
CA GLY A 205 -18.12 -2.65 15.17
C GLY A 205 -17.10 -1.84 15.99
N GLN A 206 -16.15 -2.47 16.66
CA GLN A 206 -15.12 -1.75 17.41
C GLN A 206 -14.10 -1.10 16.47
N PRO A 207 -13.59 0.11 16.82
CA PRO A 207 -12.49 0.74 16.10
C PRO A 207 -11.17 -0.02 16.24
N PRO A 208 -10.27 0.03 15.23
CA PRO A 208 -9.00 -0.69 15.22
C PRO A 208 -8.11 -0.44 16.44
N ALA A 209 -8.02 0.79 16.93
CA ALA A 209 -7.19 1.12 18.08
C ALA A 209 -7.73 0.50 19.38
N VAL A 210 -9.05 0.44 19.56
CA VAL A 210 -9.66 -0.20 20.73
C VAL A 210 -9.30 -1.69 20.76
N VAL A 211 -9.45 -2.37 19.62
CA VAL A 211 -9.08 -3.80 19.52
C VAL A 211 -7.60 -4.02 19.78
N TYR A 212 -6.74 -3.15 19.23
CA TYR A 212 -5.29 -3.25 19.39
C TYR A 212 -4.86 -3.16 20.87
N PHE A 213 -5.31 -2.14 21.57
CA PHE A 213 -4.87 -1.91 22.96
C PHE A 213 -5.51 -2.90 23.92
N ASN A 214 -6.80 -3.22 23.78
CA ASN A 214 -7.45 -4.20 24.66
C ASN A 214 -6.82 -5.59 24.55
N THR A 215 -6.41 -6.02 23.35
CA THR A 215 -5.76 -7.32 23.16
C THR A 215 -4.38 -7.34 23.83
N ILE A 216 -3.58 -6.26 23.68
CA ILE A 216 -2.25 -6.19 24.33
C ILE A 216 -2.36 -6.15 25.86
N GLU A 217 -3.31 -5.40 26.41
CA GLU A 217 -3.53 -5.35 27.86
C GLU A 217 -3.94 -6.72 28.41
N THR A 218 -4.80 -7.45 27.70
CA THR A 218 -5.20 -8.82 28.08
C THR A 218 -4.01 -9.77 28.05
N ASP A 219 -3.18 -9.74 27.01
CA ASP A 219 -2.01 -10.59 26.88
C ASP A 219 -0.98 -10.31 28.01
N GLN A 220 -0.77 -9.05 28.38
CA GLN A 220 0.11 -8.68 29.48
C GLN A 220 -0.41 -9.17 30.84
N GLN A 221 -1.73 -9.10 31.08
CA GLN A 221 -2.33 -9.62 32.30
C GLN A 221 -2.19 -11.13 32.41
N VAL A 222 -2.39 -11.88 31.32
CA VAL A 222 -2.23 -13.34 31.28
C VAL A 222 -0.78 -13.74 31.56
N GLN A 223 0.20 -13.03 30.99
CA GLN A 223 1.62 -13.29 31.23
C GLN A 223 2.08 -12.95 32.64
N ALA A 224 1.43 -12.00 33.30
CA ALA A 224 1.77 -11.62 34.69
C ALA A 224 1.22 -12.60 35.75
N VAL A 225 0.26 -13.46 35.38
CA VAL A 225 -0.39 -14.44 36.25
C VAL A 225 0.16 -15.87 36.06
N ALA A 226 0.91 -16.10 34.97
CA ALA A 226 1.53 -17.39 34.63
C ALA A 226 2.95 -17.49 35.13
#